data_2ac5948e444eff2fac6644c7e940b0e1
#
_entry.id   2ac5948e444eff2fac6644c7e940b0e1
#
_cell.length_a   1.000
_cell.length_b   1.000
_cell.length_c   1.000
_cell.angle_alpha   90.00
_cell.angle_beta   90.00
_cell.angle_gamma   90.00
#
_symmetry.space_group_name_H-M   'P 1'
#
loop_
_entity.id
_entity.type
_entity.pdbx_description
1 polymer ?
#
loop_
_entity_poly.entity_id
_entity_poly.type
_entity_poly.pdbx_seq_one_letter_code
_entity_poly.pdbx_strand_id
1 'polypeptide(L)'
;EDKFVGTFWGEIDVLPGLKFKSSYGFDLAFWGKDGYEFPYFLANQGKDVTQSSVWSEMNRGYKWQVENVLTYNKTFAGNHNLTVVLGQSAQRYTYRQLGGSDYDLLENDPSKANINSAIADRDDERVYGGTGGYNNASLASYFGRIDYNYAERYMIQATVRRDGSSRFGPSHKWAVFA
;
A
#
# COMPACT_ATOMS: atom_id res chain seq x y z
N GLU A 1 9.90 8.29 -11.11
CA GLU A 1 8.84 7.93 -10.15
C GLU A 1 7.94 9.13 -9.92
N ASP A 2 6.63 8.94 -10.11
CA ASP A 2 5.62 9.97 -9.82
C ASP A 2 4.74 9.45 -8.69
N LYS A 3 4.57 10.28 -7.65
CA LYS A 3 3.82 9.91 -6.47
C LYS A 3 2.85 11.00 -6.06
N PHE A 4 1.58 10.62 -5.87
CA PHE A 4 0.50 11.49 -5.44
C PHE A 4 -0.04 10.99 -4.10
N VAL A 5 0.04 11.82 -3.06
CA VAL A 5 -0.48 11.51 -1.72
C VAL A 5 -1.42 12.61 -1.31
N GLY A 6 -2.57 12.24 -0.78
CA GLY A 6 -3.55 13.20 -0.31
C GLY A 6 -4.43 12.63 0.79
N THR A 7 -4.97 13.55 1.60
CA THR A 7 -5.97 13.22 2.63
C THR A 7 -7.06 14.28 2.62
N PHE A 8 -8.30 13.84 2.59
CA PHE A 8 -9.50 14.66 2.77
C PHE A 8 -10.20 14.22 4.04
N TRP A 9 -10.74 15.16 4.77
CA TRP A 9 -11.51 14.86 5.96
C TRP A 9 -12.63 15.89 6.16
N GLY A 10 -13.67 15.46 6.88
CA GLY A 10 -14.75 16.30 7.33
C GLY A 10 -15.16 15.88 8.73
N GLU A 11 -15.58 16.86 9.53
CA GLU A 11 -16.09 16.65 10.89
C GLU A 11 -17.39 17.41 11.04
N ILE A 12 -18.38 16.79 11.68
CA ILE A 12 -19.67 17.40 11.99
C ILE A 12 -20.03 17.15 13.45
N ASP A 13 -20.63 18.14 14.07
CA ASP A 13 -21.30 18.00 15.36
C ASP A 13 -22.71 17.45 15.13
N VAL A 14 -22.92 16.16 15.44
CA VAL A 14 -24.20 15.46 15.23
C VAL A 14 -25.21 15.90 16.28
N LEU A 15 -24.77 15.98 17.53
CA LEU A 15 -25.53 16.42 18.69
C LEU A 15 -24.57 17.10 19.69
N PRO A 16 -25.05 17.85 20.70
CA PRO A 16 -24.20 18.37 21.75
C PRO A 16 -23.35 17.26 22.40
N GLY A 17 -22.03 17.40 22.28
CA GLY A 17 -21.07 16.43 22.78
C GLY A 17 -20.80 15.23 21.86
N LEU A 18 -21.50 15.07 20.73
CA LEU A 18 -21.32 13.97 19.78
C LEU A 18 -20.77 14.48 18.46
N LYS A 19 -19.55 14.11 18.12
CA LYS A 19 -18.87 14.46 16.89
C LYS A 19 -18.65 13.22 16.01
N PHE A 20 -18.85 13.40 14.72
CA PHE A 20 -18.49 12.41 13.71
C PHE A 20 -17.43 12.99 12.78
N LYS A 21 -16.33 12.27 12.62
CA LYS A 21 -15.24 12.59 11.70
C LYS A 21 -15.07 11.45 10.71
N SER A 22 -15.02 11.81 9.44
CA SER A 22 -14.68 10.89 8.36
C SER A 22 -13.44 11.40 7.64
N SER A 23 -12.49 10.52 7.35
CA SER A 23 -11.29 10.84 6.59
C SER A 23 -11.07 9.82 5.48
N TYR A 24 -10.58 10.30 4.34
CA TYR A 24 -10.16 9.51 3.20
C TYR A 24 -8.75 9.89 2.81
N GLY A 25 -7.85 8.91 2.85
CA GLY A 25 -6.47 9.04 2.41
C GLY A 25 -6.19 8.19 1.17
N PHE A 26 -5.32 8.67 0.30
CA PHE A 26 -4.84 7.92 -0.85
C PHE A 26 -3.35 8.14 -1.07
N ASP A 27 -2.71 7.14 -1.63
CA ASP A 27 -1.31 7.12 -2.06
C ASP A 27 -1.28 6.38 -3.40
N LEU A 28 -0.95 7.10 -4.48
CA LEU A 28 -0.87 6.59 -5.84
C LEU A 28 0.55 6.83 -6.34
N ALA A 29 1.24 5.76 -6.73
CA ALA A 29 2.59 5.80 -7.23
C ALA A 29 2.70 5.10 -8.59
N PHE A 30 3.46 5.70 -9.48
CA PHE A 30 3.87 5.14 -10.77
C PHE A 30 5.39 5.15 -10.82
N TRP A 31 5.99 4.03 -11.19
CA TRP A 31 7.43 3.94 -11.38
C TRP A 31 7.75 2.93 -12.47
N GLY A 32 8.86 3.13 -13.13
CA GLY A 32 9.37 2.22 -14.14
C GLY A 32 10.85 1.96 -13.92
N LYS A 33 11.33 0.92 -14.55
CA LYS A 33 12.74 0.58 -14.68
C LYS A 33 12.99 0.08 -16.08
N ASP A 34 14.05 0.58 -16.67
CA ASP A 34 14.57 0.12 -17.94
C ASP A 34 16.02 -0.34 -17.72
N GLY A 35 16.44 -1.33 -18.43
CA GLY A 35 17.80 -1.83 -18.35
C GLY A 35 18.20 -2.57 -19.60
N TYR A 36 19.49 -2.69 -19.75
CA TYR A 36 20.12 -3.47 -20.83
C TYR A 36 21.42 -4.08 -20.31
N GLU A 37 21.84 -5.14 -20.95
CA GLU A 37 23.13 -5.77 -20.74
C GLU A 37 23.74 -6.07 -22.10
N PHE A 38 24.98 -5.62 -22.33
CA PHE A 38 25.74 -5.94 -23.53
C PHE A 38 26.63 -7.15 -23.30
N PRO A 39 27.02 -7.86 -24.38
CA PRO A 39 27.96 -8.95 -24.27
C PRO A 39 29.27 -8.48 -23.66
N TYR A 40 29.79 -9.23 -22.71
CA TYR A 40 31.12 -9.01 -22.13
C TYR A 40 31.79 -10.31 -21.72
N PHE A 41 33.09 -10.27 -21.65
CA PHE A 41 33.94 -11.38 -21.24
C PHE A 41 34.75 -11.00 -20.01
N LEU A 42 34.60 -11.77 -18.93
CA LEU A 42 35.35 -11.59 -17.69
C LEU A 42 36.28 -12.80 -17.46
N ALA A 43 37.49 -12.78 -18.04
CA ALA A 43 38.48 -13.87 -18.01
C ALA A 43 38.79 -14.42 -16.61
N ASN A 44 38.70 -13.59 -15.57
CA ASN A 44 39.07 -13.97 -14.20
C ASN A 44 37.90 -14.48 -13.35
N GLN A 45 36.68 -14.46 -13.82
CA GLN A 45 35.48 -14.82 -13.03
C GLN A 45 34.61 -15.93 -13.66
N GLY A 46 34.98 -16.42 -14.85
CA GLY A 46 34.21 -17.45 -15.56
C GLY A 46 32.77 -17.04 -15.86
N LYS A 47 32.47 -15.73 -15.94
CA LYS A 47 31.18 -15.19 -16.31
C LYS A 47 31.30 -14.50 -17.66
N ASP A 48 30.75 -15.15 -18.65
CA ASP A 48 30.63 -14.60 -19.99
C ASP A 48 29.17 -14.32 -20.25
N VAL A 49 28.87 -13.09 -20.63
CA VAL A 49 27.57 -12.73 -21.22
C VAL A 49 27.81 -12.68 -22.73
N THR A 50 27.28 -13.63 -23.43
CA THR A 50 27.50 -13.79 -24.88
C THR A 50 26.40 -13.12 -25.73
N GLN A 51 25.27 -12.77 -25.10
CA GLN A 51 24.08 -12.27 -25.74
C GLN A 51 23.61 -10.97 -25.06
N SER A 52 23.27 -9.96 -25.84
CA SER A 52 22.68 -8.77 -25.29
C SER A 52 21.25 -9.00 -24.84
N SER A 53 20.82 -8.27 -23.81
CA SER A 53 19.46 -8.29 -23.33
C SER A 53 18.95 -6.88 -23.00
N VAL A 54 17.65 -6.71 -23.05
CA VAL A 54 16.96 -5.48 -22.69
C VAL A 54 15.68 -5.80 -21.96
N TRP A 55 15.34 -5.00 -20.96
CA TRP A 55 14.08 -5.12 -20.21
C TRP A 55 13.51 -3.75 -19.87
N SER A 56 12.20 -3.72 -19.80
CA SER A 56 11.45 -2.53 -19.36
C SER A 56 10.27 -2.97 -18.49
N GLU A 57 10.02 -2.23 -17.43
CA GLU A 57 8.85 -2.46 -16.59
C GLU A 57 8.20 -1.15 -16.16
N MET A 58 6.88 -1.17 -16.12
CA MET A 58 6.05 -0.10 -15.55
C MET A 58 5.22 -0.65 -14.40
N ASN A 59 5.22 0.07 -13.31
CA ASN A 59 4.57 -0.33 -12.08
C ASN A 59 3.57 0.72 -11.64
N ARG A 60 2.48 0.28 -11.02
CA ARG A 60 1.50 1.14 -10.38
C ARG A 60 1.14 0.57 -9.01
N GLY A 61 1.37 1.36 -7.96
CA GLY A 61 0.88 1.11 -6.61
C GLY A 61 -0.25 2.05 -6.27
N TYR A 62 -1.33 1.54 -5.69
CA TYR A 62 -2.43 2.36 -5.19
C TYR A 62 -2.86 1.87 -3.81
N LYS A 63 -2.80 2.76 -2.84
CA LYS A 63 -3.31 2.54 -1.49
C LYS A 63 -4.38 3.58 -1.19
N TRP A 64 -5.51 3.14 -0.65
CA TRP A 64 -6.51 4.03 -0.07
C TRP A 64 -6.85 3.59 1.35
N GLN A 65 -7.28 4.54 2.15
CA GLN A 65 -7.71 4.34 3.52
C GLN A 65 -8.93 5.22 3.80
N VAL A 66 -9.92 4.64 4.44
CA VAL A 66 -11.07 5.34 5.01
C VAL A 66 -11.05 5.13 6.51
N GLU A 67 -11.28 6.17 7.27
CA GLU A 67 -11.46 6.10 8.72
C GLU A 67 -12.69 6.92 9.13
N ASN A 68 -13.56 6.32 9.91
CA ASN A 68 -14.74 6.94 10.49
C ASN A 68 -14.64 6.85 12.01
N VAL A 69 -14.77 7.98 12.67
CA VAL A 69 -14.66 8.08 14.13
C VAL A 69 -15.85 8.84 14.69
N LEU A 70 -16.51 8.24 15.67
CA LEU A 70 -17.55 8.85 16.45
C LEU A 70 -17.01 9.13 17.86
N THR A 71 -17.04 10.37 18.29
CA THR A 71 -16.57 10.80 19.61
C THR A 71 -17.71 11.41 20.39
N TYR A 72 -17.96 10.88 21.59
CA TYR A 72 -18.94 11.43 22.51
C TYR A 72 -18.27 11.91 23.77
N ASN A 73 -18.47 13.17 24.11
CA ASN A 73 -17.94 13.81 25.31
C ASN A 73 -19.10 14.33 26.16
N LYS A 74 -19.11 13.98 27.42
CA LYS A 74 -20.12 14.48 28.36
C LYS A 74 -19.53 14.69 29.76
N THR A 75 -19.82 15.86 30.31
CA THR A 75 -19.62 16.14 31.73
C THR A 75 -20.98 16.08 32.44
N PHE A 76 -21.10 15.34 33.53
CA PHE A 76 -22.31 15.24 34.33
C PHE A 76 -21.98 15.37 35.82
N ALA A 77 -22.97 15.82 36.60
CA ALA A 77 -22.82 16.10 38.02
C ALA A 77 -21.57 16.96 38.39
N GLY A 78 -21.11 17.81 37.43
CA GLY A 78 -20.01 18.77 37.64
C GLY A 78 -18.60 18.15 37.66
N ASN A 79 -18.43 16.92 38.11
CA ASN A 79 -17.12 16.30 38.36
C ASN A 79 -16.89 15.00 37.58
N HIS A 80 -17.83 14.53 36.80
CA HIS A 80 -17.73 13.30 36.03
C HIS A 80 -17.54 13.62 34.54
N ASN A 81 -16.36 13.33 34.00
CA ASN A 81 -16.06 13.51 32.59
C ASN A 81 -15.98 12.15 31.92
N LEU A 82 -16.79 11.95 30.89
CA LEU A 82 -16.84 10.74 30.09
C LEU A 82 -16.50 11.08 28.64
N THR A 83 -15.53 10.36 28.08
CA THR A 83 -15.25 10.35 26.63
C THR A 83 -15.40 8.93 26.11
N VAL A 84 -16.21 8.76 25.07
CA VAL A 84 -16.37 7.50 24.35
C VAL A 84 -15.97 7.72 22.90
N VAL A 85 -15.07 6.90 22.40
CA VAL A 85 -14.64 6.91 21.01
C VAL A 85 -14.98 5.57 20.38
N LEU A 86 -15.67 5.58 19.26
CA LEU A 86 -15.90 4.39 18.43
C LEU A 86 -15.35 4.69 17.04
N GLY A 87 -14.59 3.76 16.49
CA GLY A 87 -13.97 3.94 15.21
C GLY A 87 -14.01 2.70 14.34
N GLN A 88 -14.00 2.97 13.05
CA GLN A 88 -13.89 1.96 12.01
C GLN A 88 -12.91 2.47 10.96
N SER A 89 -11.98 1.62 10.53
CA SER A 89 -11.11 1.93 9.41
C SER A 89 -11.06 0.77 8.41
N ALA A 90 -10.88 1.11 7.15
CA ALA A 90 -10.63 0.17 6.08
C ALA A 90 -9.55 0.72 5.17
N GLN A 91 -8.64 -0.15 4.75
CA GLN A 91 -7.62 0.20 3.76
C GLN A 91 -7.43 -0.94 2.77
N ARG A 92 -7.02 -0.56 1.56
CA ARG A 92 -6.64 -1.52 0.54
C ARG A 92 -5.42 -1.02 -0.20
N TYR A 93 -4.50 -1.93 -0.44
CA TYR A 93 -3.35 -1.76 -1.31
C TYR A 93 -3.52 -2.64 -2.54
N THR A 94 -3.25 -2.07 -3.71
CA THR A 94 -3.21 -2.78 -4.98
C THR A 94 -1.90 -2.46 -5.70
N TYR A 95 -1.28 -3.48 -6.28
CA TYR A 95 -0.08 -3.35 -7.08
C TYR A 95 -0.30 -4.03 -8.42
N ARG A 96 0.17 -3.40 -9.48
CA ARG A 96 0.19 -3.96 -10.83
C ARG A 96 1.52 -3.66 -11.49
N GLN A 97 2.00 -4.59 -12.28
CA GLN A 97 3.19 -4.49 -13.08
C GLN A 97 2.86 -4.85 -14.53
N LEU A 98 3.43 -4.12 -15.45
CA LEU A 98 3.51 -4.43 -16.88
C LEU A 98 4.99 -4.40 -17.23
N GLY A 99 5.51 -5.41 -17.91
CA GLY A 99 6.91 -5.43 -18.28
C GLY A 99 7.17 -6.38 -19.43
N GLY A 100 8.39 -6.29 -19.95
CA GLY A 100 8.89 -7.17 -20.98
C GLY A 100 10.41 -7.21 -20.99
N SER A 101 10.95 -8.25 -21.60
CA SER A 101 12.36 -8.41 -21.89
C SER A 101 12.55 -9.06 -23.24
N ASP A 102 13.64 -8.74 -23.89
CA ASP A 102 14.01 -9.28 -25.17
C ASP A 102 15.54 -9.35 -25.29
N TYR A 103 16.05 -10.04 -26.29
CA TYR A 103 17.45 -10.35 -26.49
C TYR A 103 17.92 -10.00 -27.89
N ASP A 104 19.24 -10.07 -28.10
CA ASP A 104 19.89 -9.82 -29.39
C ASP A 104 19.63 -8.41 -29.92
N LEU A 105 20.11 -7.40 -29.19
CA LEU A 105 20.06 -6.03 -29.65
C LEU A 105 20.82 -5.87 -30.96
N LEU A 106 20.22 -5.16 -31.93
CA LEU A 106 20.83 -4.88 -33.23
C LEU A 106 22.16 -4.13 -33.13
N GLU A 107 22.28 -3.26 -32.11
CA GLU A 107 23.46 -2.47 -31.86
C GLU A 107 23.76 -2.42 -30.36
N ASN A 108 25.05 -2.54 -30.00
CA ASN A 108 25.51 -2.38 -28.62
C ASN A 108 25.70 -0.89 -28.26
N ASP A 109 24.62 -0.11 -28.43
CA ASP A 109 24.60 1.32 -28.14
C ASP A 109 23.53 1.60 -27.04
N PRO A 110 23.94 2.15 -25.87
CA PRO A 110 23.00 2.46 -24.78
C PRO A 110 21.83 3.34 -25.22
N SER A 111 22.04 4.27 -26.12
CA SER A 111 20.99 5.18 -26.60
C SER A 111 19.92 4.51 -27.45
N LYS A 112 20.21 3.32 -27.97
CA LYS A 112 19.34 2.53 -28.84
C LYS A 112 18.83 1.26 -28.15
N ALA A 113 19.25 1.00 -26.91
CA ALA A 113 18.85 -0.18 -26.17
C ALA A 113 17.40 -0.05 -25.68
N ASN A 114 16.48 -0.60 -26.44
CA ASN A 114 15.05 -0.70 -26.12
C ASN A 114 14.48 -2.00 -26.69
N ILE A 115 13.32 -2.45 -26.18
CA ILE A 115 12.71 -3.73 -26.57
C ILE A 115 12.45 -3.83 -28.08
N ASN A 116 12.13 -2.72 -28.74
CA ASN A 116 11.86 -2.73 -30.17
C ASN A 116 13.14 -2.89 -31.03
N SER A 117 14.32 -2.72 -30.42
CA SER A 117 15.62 -2.90 -31.09
C SER A 117 16.17 -4.32 -30.94
N ALA A 118 15.50 -5.18 -30.20
CA ALA A 118 15.86 -6.58 -30.03
C ALA A 118 15.22 -7.43 -31.12
N ILE A 119 15.94 -8.47 -31.55
CA ILE A 119 15.58 -9.31 -32.70
C ILE A 119 15.57 -10.80 -32.39
N ALA A 120 15.60 -11.19 -31.10
CA ALA A 120 15.48 -12.61 -30.76
C ALA A 120 14.17 -13.21 -31.30
N ASP A 121 14.22 -14.51 -31.54
CA ASP A 121 13.03 -15.23 -32.00
C ASP A 121 11.94 -15.11 -30.92
N ARG A 122 10.72 -14.77 -31.34
CA ARG A 122 9.57 -14.65 -30.45
C ARG A 122 9.17 -15.95 -29.78
N ASP A 123 9.59 -17.07 -30.33
CA ASP A 123 9.43 -18.40 -29.74
C ASP A 123 10.49 -18.74 -28.70
N ASP A 124 11.49 -17.85 -28.49
CA ASP A 124 12.44 -17.98 -27.39
C ASP A 124 11.69 -17.73 -26.07
N GLU A 125 11.63 -18.75 -25.22
CA GLU A 125 10.96 -18.69 -23.92
C GLU A 125 11.54 -17.63 -22.95
N ARG A 126 12.71 -17.06 -23.26
CA ARG A 126 13.33 -15.94 -22.51
C ARG A 126 12.75 -14.59 -22.93
N VAL A 127 12.14 -14.49 -24.12
CA VAL A 127 11.43 -13.30 -24.57
C VAL A 127 10.11 -13.22 -23.81
N TYR A 128 9.95 -12.19 -23.04
CA TYR A 128 8.79 -12.01 -22.17
C TYR A 128 8.10 -10.67 -22.41
N GLY A 129 6.80 -10.72 -22.47
CA GLY A 129 5.96 -9.51 -22.44
C GLY A 129 4.62 -9.83 -21.78
N GLY A 130 4.27 -9.09 -20.74
CA GLY A 130 3.01 -9.36 -20.06
C GLY A 130 2.80 -8.58 -18.78
N THR A 131 1.69 -8.90 -18.13
CA THR A 131 1.30 -8.32 -16.86
C THR A 131 1.57 -9.29 -15.71
N GLY A 132 2.14 -8.77 -14.63
CA GLY A 132 2.42 -9.56 -13.43
C GLY A 132 2.24 -8.73 -12.16
N GLY A 133 2.69 -9.27 -11.03
CA GLY A 133 2.81 -8.55 -9.78
C GLY A 133 1.49 -8.15 -9.13
N TYR A 134 0.47 -9.00 -9.17
CA TYR A 134 -0.78 -8.73 -8.44
C TYR A 134 -0.60 -8.96 -6.94
N ASN A 135 -0.29 -7.90 -6.20
CA ASN A 135 -0.25 -7.94 -4.75
C ASN A 135 -1.37 -7.04 -4.21
N ASN A 136 -2.45 -7.68 -3.77
CA ASN A 136 -3.57 -6.99 -3.16
C ASN A 136 -3.63 -7.34 -1.68
N ALA A 137 -3.69 -6.34 -0.82
CA ALA A 137 -3.87 -6.51 0.61
C ALA A 137 -4.96 -5.57 1.10
N SER A 138 -5.82 -6.08 1.97
CA SER A 138 -6.87 -5.29 2.62
C SER A 138 -6.79 -5.48 4.12
N LEU A 139 -7.01 -4.40 4.85
CA LEU A 139 -7.14 -4.37 6.30
C LEU A 139 -8.46 -3.70 6.66
N ALA A 140 -9.10 -4.20 7.71
CA ALA A 140 -10.27 -3.57 8.31
C ALA A 140 -10.13 -3.61 9.82
N SER A 141 -10.51 -2.53 10.49
CA SER A 141 -10.37 -2.41 11.93
C SER A 141 -11.61 -1.77 12.53
N TYR A 142 -11.99 -2.25 13.70
CA TYR A 142 -12.99 -1.65 14.56
C TYR A 142 -12.37 -1.42 15.92
N PHE A 143 -12.56 -0.25 16.49
CA PHE A 143 -11.99 0.07 17.79
C PHE A 143 -12.98 0.89 18.63
N GLY A 144 -12.84 0.71 19.93
CA GLY A 144 -13.57 1.46 20.93
C GLY A 144 -12.67 1.83 22.10
N ARG A 145 -12.88 3.02 22.63
CA ARG A 145 -12.18 3.51 23.81
C ARG A 145 -13.15 4.26 24.70
N ILE A 146 -13.01 4.04 26.00
CA ILE A 146 -13.75 4.75 27.03
C ILE A 146 -12.72 5.36 27.97
N ASP A 147 -12.81 6.66 28.16
CA ASP A 147 -12.06 7.40 29.17
C ASP A 147 -13.06 7.98 30.16
N TYR A 148 -12.83 7.68 31.42
CA TYR A 148 -13.63 8.24 32.51
C TYR A 148 -12.72 8.92 33.52
N ASN A 149 -13.08 10.15 33.89
CA ASN A 149 -12.37 10.96 34.85
C ASN A 149 -13.33 11.50 35.90
N TYR A 150 -13.05 11.22 37.17
CA TYR A 150 -13.79 11.75 38.30
C TYR A 150 -12.95 12.77 39.06
N ALA A 151 -13.45 14.02 39.12
CA ALA A 151 -12.88 15.15 39.87
C ALA A 151 -11.40 15.40 39.59
N GLU A 152 -10.90 15.02 38.38
CA GLU A 152 -9.48 15.11 37.97
C GLU A 152 -8.51 14.32 38.92
N ARG A 153 -9.05 13.41 39.73
CA ARG A 153 -8.28 12.59 40.69
C ARG A 153 -8.25 11.12 40.30
N TYR A 154 -9.32 10.60 39.78
CA TYR A 154 -9.43 9.19 39.41
C TYR A 154 -9.72 9.06 37.92
N MET A 155 -8.83 8.41 37.21
CA MET A 155 -8.95 8.21 35.78
C MET A 155 -8.93 6.72 35.45
N ILE A 156 -9.86 6.31 34.61
CA ILE A 156 -9.93 4.93 34.11
C ILE A 156 -10.03 5.02 32.59
N GLN A 157 -9.22 4.22 31.90
CA GLN A 157 -9.26 4.08 30.46
C GLN A 157 -9.36 2.61 30.09
N ALA A 158 -10.24 2.30 29.16
CA ALA A 158 -10.32 0.99 28.55
C ALA A 158 -10.35 1.14 27.01
N THR A 159 -9.62 0.27 26.31
CA THR A 159 -9.57 0.25 24.85
C THR A 159 -9.75 -1.18 24.37
N VAL A 160 -10.53 -1.37 23.31
CA VAL A 160 -10.64 -2.63 22.59
C VAL A 160 -10.49 -2.39 21.10
N ARG A 161 -9.76 -3.26 20.42
CA ARG A 161 -9.56 -3.19 18.97
C ARG A 161 -9.68 -4.56 18.35
N ARG A 162 -10.36 -4.61 17.21
CA ARG A 162 -10.46 -5.81 16.38
C ARG A 162 -9.95 -5.50 14.98
N ASP A 163 -8.89 -6.21 14.57
CA ASP A 163 -8.23 -6.02 13.29
C ASP A 163 -8.38 -7.27 12.42
N GLY A 164 -8.70 -7.05 11.15
CA GLY A 164 -8.81 -8.08 10.15
C GLY A 164 -7.89 -7.83 8.96
N SER A 165 -7.24 -8.88 8.45
CA SER A 165 -6.34 -8.82 7.31
C SER A 165 -6.66 -9.88 6.27
N SER A 166 -6.63 -9.48 5.00
CA SER A 166 -6.81 -10.40 3.87
C SER A 166 -5.61 -11.33 3.64
N ARG A 167 -4.49 -11.08 4.30
CA ARG A 167 -3.27 -11.91 4.19
C ARG A 167 -3.34 -13.20 4.99
N PHE A 168 -4.25 -13.28 5.95
CA PHE A 168 -4.45 -14.48 6.74
C PHE A 168 -5.54 -15.38 6.16
N GLY A 169 -5.43 -16.67 6.40
CA GLY A 169 -6.40 -17.69 5.96
C GLY A 169 -7.81 -17.43 6.50
N PRO A 170 -8.84 -18.05 5.89
CA PRO A 170 -10.26 -17.75 6.18
C PRO A 170 -10.64 -17.81 7.65
N SER A 171 -10.07 -18.72 8.42
CA SER A 171 -10.35 -18.92 9.85
C SER A 171 -9.58 -18.03 10.81
N HIS A 172 -8.55 -17.29 10.34
CA HIS A 172 -7.65 -16.51 11.19
C HIS A 172 -7.52 -15.06 10.74
N LYS A 173 -8.51 -14.54 10.02
CA LYS A 173 -8.48 -13.17 9.47
C LYS A 173 -8.56 -12.08 10.52
N TRP A 174 -9.12 -12.37 11.70
CA TRP A 174 -9.44 -11.40 12.72
C TRP A 174 -8.72 -11.69 14.02
N ALA A 175 -8.17 -10.64 14.64
CA ALA A 175 -7.62 -10.66 15.99
C ALA A 175 -8.25 -9.56 16.83
N VAL A 176 -8.33 -9.77 18.14
CA VAL A 176 -8.84 -8.79 19.11
C VAL A 176 -7.72 -8.45 20.08
N PHE A 177 -7.61 -7.18 20.38
CA PHE A 177 -6.64 -6.59 21.32
C PHE A 177 -7.39 -5.75 22.33
N ALA A 178 -6.98 -5.82 23.62
CA ALA A 178 -7.54 -5.07 24.74
C ALA A 178 -6.44 -4.53 25.65
#